data_4dc9f02616525683e7cb96ce5cd4c02c
#
_entry.id   4dc9f02616525683e7cb96ce5cd4c02c
#
_cell.length_a   1.000
_cell.length_b   1.000
_cell.length_c   1.000
_cell.angle_alpha   90.00
_cell.angle_beta   90.00
_cell.angle_gamma   90.00
#
_symmetry.space_group_name_H-M   'P 1'
#
loop_
_entity.id
_entity.type
_entity.pdbx_description
1 polymer ?
#
loop_
_entity_poly.entity_id
_entity_poly.type
_entity_poly.pdbx_seq_one_letter_code
_entity_poly.pdbx_strand_id
1 'polypeptide(L)'
;MDISVIVPLFNEAESLPVLHEWIVRVMRDNNFSYEIIFVNDGSTDTSWQVIKQLREQNEHVHGICFRRNYGKSAALYCGFDAAQGDVVITMDADLQDSPDEIPELYRMITEEKYDLVSGWKQKRYDNQLTKNIPSKLFNATARWVTGIKLHDMNCGLKAYRQDVIKNIELFSEMHRYIPYLAKNAGFTRIGEKVVQHRKREFGESKFGINRFVNGYLDLMTLWFLNKFGKQPMHFFGLIGSVMFILGFIDVIVVGAMKLYALAHHTSAMLVADTPYFHLGILTMVLGCMLFLAGFLGELIIRNSSERNNYLIREKL
;
A
#
# COMPACT_ATOMS: atom_id res chain seq x y z
N MET A 1 -21.02 18.67 0.55
CA MET A 1 -20.86 18.04 -0.78
C MET A 1 -20.94 16.53 -0.59
N ASP A 2 -21.77 15.85 -1.38
CA ASP A 2 -22.03 14.42 -1.12
C ASP A 2 -20.84 13.56 -1.51
N ILE A 3 -20.28 13.75 -2.72
CA ILE A 3 -19.31 12.82 -3.30
C ILE A 3 -18.10 13.55 -3.90
N SER A 4 -16.90 13.07 -3.57
CA SER A 4 -15.66 13.36 -4.33
C SER A 4 -15.23 12.11 -5.10
N VAL A 5 -15.13 12.17 -6.41
CA VAL A 5 -14.61 11.09 -7.25
C VAL A 5 -13.15 11.35 -7.59
N ILE A 6 -12.24 10.51 -7.13
CA ILE A 6 -10.81 10.63 -7.38
C ILE A 6 -10.39 9.65 -8.47
N VAL A 7 -9.80 10.17 -9.53
CA VAL A 7 -9.36 9.40 -10.69
C VAL A 7 -7.87 9.62 -10.92
N PRO A 8 -7.01 8.74 -10.37
CA PRO A 8 -5.59 8.75 -10.69
C PRO A 8 -5.37 8.24 -12.12
N LEU A 9 -4.51 8.91 -12.88
CA LEU A 9 -4.28 8.57 -14.29
C LEU A 9 -2.83 8.77 -14.73
N PHE A 10 -2.42 7.98 -15.74
CA PHE A 10 -1.14 8.12 -16.42
C PHE A 10 -1.27 7.65 -17.87
N ASN A 11 -1.22 8.59 -18.82
CA ASN A 11 -1.40 8.38 -20.26
C ASN A 11 -2.76 7.71 -20.58
N GLU A 12 -3.85 8.42 -20.30
CA GLU A 12 -5.24 7.95 -20.47
C GLU A 12 -6.10 9.01 -21.19
N ALA A 13 -5.52 9.81 -22.10
CA ALA A 13 -6.19 10.92 -22.75
C ALA A 13 -7.50 10.53 -23.47
N GLU A 14 -7.56 9.34 -24.06
CA GLU A 14 -8.70 8.85 -24.85
C GLU A 14 -9.90 8.45 -23.97
N SER A 15 -9.65 7.93 -22.77
CA SER A 15 -10.69 7.43 -21.87
C SER A 15 -11.35 8.53 -21.04
N LEU A 16 -10.62 9.63 -20.77
CA LEU A 16 -11.07 10.69 -19.85
C LEU A 16 -12.40 11.36 -20.25
N PRO A 17 -12.66 11.74 -21.52
CA PRO A 17 -13.94 12.35 -21.87
C PRO A 17 -15.13 11.42 -21.66
N VAL A 18 -14.96 10.14 -22.00
CA VAL A 18 -16.00 9.11 -21.84
C VAL A 18 -16.28 8.86 -20.37
N LEU A 19 -15.23 8.75 -19.55
CA LEU A 19 -15.35 8.55 -18.10
C LEU A 19 -16.04 9.75 -17.44
N HIS A 20 -15.63 10.96 -17.79
CA HIS A 20 -16.23 12.19 -17.28
C HIS A 20 -17.74 12.24 -17.57
N GLU A 21 -18.13 12.05 -18.83
CA GLU A 21 -19.55 12.06 -19.24
C GLU A 21 -20.35 11.00 -18.46
N TRP A 22 -19.78 9.81 -18.29
CA TRP A 22 -20.43 8.73 -17.55
C TRP A 22 -20.61 9.07 -16.06
N ILE A 23 -19.57 9.59 -15.40
CA ILE A 23 -19.68 10.04 -14.00
C ILE A 23 -20.73 11.14 -13.87
N VAL A 24 -20.67 12.17 -14.70
CA VAL A 24 -21.62 13.31 -14.68
C VAL A 24 -23.06 12.84 -14.85
N ARG A 25 -23.32 11.91 -15.77
CA ARG A 25 -24.63 11.29 -15.95
C ARG A 25 -25.11 10.64 -14.64
N VAL A 26 -24.30 9.79 -14.02
CA VAL A 26 -24.65 9.09 -12.79
C VAL A 26 -24.94 10.08 -11.65
N MET A 27 -24.13 11.13 -11.52
CA MET A 27 -24.33 12.16 -10.48
C MET A 27 -25.64 12.90 -10.66
N ARG A 28 -25.93 13.32 -11.90
CA ARG A 28 -27.17 14.02 -12.25
C ARG A 28 -28.40 13.15 -12.04
N ASP A 29 -28.36 11.90 -12.49
CA ASP A 29 -29.51 10.98 -12.41
C ASP A 29 -29.88 10.63 -10.97
N ASN A 30 -28.94 10.78 -10.02
CA ASN A 30 -29.13 10.54 -8.58
C ASN A 30 -29.18 11.83 -7.74
N ASN A 31 -29.14 13.02 -8.36
CA ASN A 31 -29.13 14.33 -7.69
C ASN A 31 -28.03 14.50 -6.64
N PHE A 32 -26.84 13.95 -6.85
CA PHE A 32 -25.70 14.13 -5.95
C PHE A 32 -24.99 15.47 -6.23
N SER A 33 -24.61 16.17 -5.14
CA SER A 33 -23.61 17.23 -5.20
C SER A 33 -22.23 16.59 -5.22
N TYR A 34 -21.39 16.95 -6.21
CA TYR A 34 -20.17 16.21 -6.47
C TYR A 34 -19.00 17.08 -6.94
N GLU A 35 -17.81 16.53 -6.85
CA GLU A 35 -16.61 16.95 -7.56
C GLU A 35 -15.91 15.74 -8.18
N ILE A 36 -15.15 15.98 -9.26
CA ILE A 36 -14.29 14.98 -9.91
C ILE A 36 -12.88 15.51 -9.86
N ILE A 37 -11.98 14.79 -9.20
CA ILE A 37 -10.57 15.16 -9.03
C ILE A 37 -9.71 14.23 -9.88
N PHE A 38 -9.28 14.72 -11.04
CA PHE A 38 -8.33 14.02 -11.89
C PHE A 38 -6.90 14.28 -11.41
N VAL A 39 -6.18 13.22 -11.06
CA VAL A 39 -4.79 13.33 -10.63
C VAL A 39 -3.88 12.73 -11.69
N ASN A 40 -3.27 13.60 -12.48
CA ASN A 40 -2.35 13.24 -13.55
C ASN A 40 -0.96 12.97 -12.98
N ASP A 41 -0.57 11.70 -12.97
CA ASP A 41 0.71 11.21 -12.45
C ASP A 41 1.86 11.41 -13.46
N GLY A 42 2.01 12.64 -13.94
CA GLY A 42 3.11 13.02 -14.84
C GLY A 42 3.01 12.42 -16.24
N SER A 43 1.80 12.36 -16.83
CA SER A 43 1.59 11.87 -18.19
C SER A 43 2.43 12.59 -19.23
N THR A 44 2.82 11.87 -20.26
CA THR A 44 3.61 12.36 -21.40
C THR A 44 2.75 12.61 -22.65
N ASP A 45 1.49 12.18 -22.61
CA ASP A 45 0.49 12.38 -23.66
C ASP A 45 -0.33 13.67 -23.46
N THR A 46 -1.47 13.78 -24.14
CA THR A 46 -2.38 14.93 -24.05
C THR A 46 -3.36 14.87 -22.88
N SER A 47 -3.21 13.94 -21.93
CA SER A 47 -4.15 13.78 -20.80
C SER A 47 -4.36 15.07 -20.02
N TRP A 48 -3.29 15.84 -19.76
CA TRP A 48 -3.42 17.10 -19.03
C TRP A 48 -4.21 18.17 -19.79
N GLN A 49 -4.04 18.25 -21.10
CA GLN A 49 -4.81 19.15 -21.97
C GLN A 49 -6.31 18.79 -21.94
N VAL A 50 -6.62 17.49 -21.99
CA VAL A 50 -8.01 17.00 -21.88
C VAL A 50 -8.63 17.42 -20.56
N ILE A 51 -7.92 17.24 -19.43
CA ILE A 51 -8.42 17.66 -18.09
C ILE A 51 -8.73 19.17 -18.08
N LYS A 52 -7.85 20.01 -18.63
CA LYS A 52 -8.11 21.45 -18.74
C LYS A 52 -9.39 21.77 -19.50
N GLN A 53 -9.60 21.12 -20.65
CA GLN A 53 -10.83 21.27 -21.44
C GLN A 53 -12.08 20.80 -20.68
N LEU A 54 -12.01 19.69 -19.96
CA LEU A 54 -13.11 19.21 -19.11
C LEU A 54 -13.43 20.20 -17.98
N ARG A 55 -12.40 20.81 -17.38
CA ARG A 55 -12.57 21.86 -16.36
C ARG A 55 -13.25 23.11 -16.90
N GLU A 56 -12.95 23.52 -18.13
CA GLU A 56 -13.61 24.66 -18.78
C GLU A 56 -15.09 24.40 -19.04
N GLN A 57 -15.48 23.14 -19.27
CA GLN A 57 -16.86 22.73 -19.55
C GLN A 57 -17.66 22.42 -18.28
N ASN A 58 -16.99 22.06 -17.16
CA ASN A 58 -17.62 21.63 -15.94
C ASN A 58 -16.84 22.12 -14.72
N GLU A 59 -17.43 23.05 -13.96
CA GLU A 59 -16.82 23.64 -12.77
C GLU A 59 -16.59 22.65 -11.63
N HIS A 60 -17.25 21.48 -11.63
CA HIS A 60 -17.06 20.41 -10.66
C HIS A 60 -15.81 19.55 -10.96
N VAL A 61 -15.12 19.79 -12.07
CA VAL A 61 -13.88 19.09 -12.41
C VAL A 61 -12.69 19.83 -11.82
N HIS A 62 -11.84 19.13 -11.09
CA HIS A 62 -10.58 19.61 -10.58
C HIS A 62 -9.43 18.77 -11.12
N GLY A 63 -8.24 19.38 -11.26
CA GLY A 63 -7.08 18.70 -11.78
C GLY A 63 -5.84 18.94 -10.92
N ILE A 64 -5.07 17.88 -10.68
CA ILE A 64 -3.74 17.93 -10.06
C ILE A 64 -2.75 17.29 -11.03
N CYS A 65 -1.67 18.00 -11.38
CA CYS A 65 -0.67 17.49 -12.32
C CYS A 65 0.71 17.40 -11.67
N PHE A 66 1.28 16.21 -11.63
CA PHE A 66 2.64 16.01 -11.15
C PHE A 66 3.68 16.36 -12.23
N ARG A 67 4.87 16.75 -11.79
CA ARG A 67 6.00 17.03 -12.70
C ARG A 67 6.60 15.77 -13.31
N ARG A 68 6.46 14.61 -12.65
CA ARG A 68 6.90 13.29 -13.09
C ARG A 68 6.00 12.21 -12.50
N ASN A 69 6.12 11.00 -12.98
CA ASN A 69 5.42 9.86 -12.39
C ASN A 69 5.97 9.53 -10.98
N TYR A 70 5.10 9.53 -9.98
CA TYR A 70 5.35 9.16 -8.59
C TYR A 70 4.61 7.89 -8.17
N GLY A 71 3.72 7.38 -9.03
CA GLY A 71 2.91 6.19 -8.79
C GLY A 71 1.53 6.47 -8.21
N LYS A 72 0.67 5.44 -8.30
CA LYS A 72 -0.76 5.53 -7.96
C LYS A 72 -1.01 5.96 -6.51
N SER A 73 -0.18 5.53 -5.57
CA SER A 73 -0.34 5.91 -4.14
C SER A 73 -0.17 7.41 -3.93
N ALA A 74 0.82 8.02 -4.59
CA ALA A 74 1.04 9.47 -4.52
C ALA A 74 -0.15 10.23 -5.13
N ALA A 75 -0.65 9.76 -6.27
CA ALA A 75 -1.82 10.37 -6.90
C ALA A 75 -3.07 10.29 -6.03
N LEU A 76 -3.33 9.13 -5.41
CA LEU A 76 -4.43 8.97 -4.46
C LEU A 76 -4.25 9.83 -3.21
N TYR A 77 -3.04 9.93 -2.66
CA TYR A 77 -2.77 10.77 -1.49
C TYR A 77 -3.11 12.24 -1.75
N CYS A 78 -2.65 12.81 -2.88
CA CYS A 78 -2.98 14.19 -3.23
C CYS A 78 -4.47 14.37 -3.56
N GLY A 79 -5.13 13.36 -4.15
CA GLY A 79 -6.57 13.36 -4.36
C GLY A 79 -7.35 13.32 -3.04
N PHE A 80 -6.93 12.51 -2.08
CA PHE A 80 -7.50 12.44 -0.72
C PHE A 80 -7.34 13.74 0.06
N ASP A 81 -6.20 14.39 -0.08
CA ASP A 81 -5.96 15.69 0.53
C ASP A 81 -6.90 16.76 -0.03
N ALA A 82 -7.14 16.76 -1.34
CA ALA A 82 -7.98 17.74 -2.02
C ALA A 82 -9.49 17.49 -1.85
N ALA A 83 -9.91 16.25 -1.59
CA ALA A 83 -11.31 15.84 -1.54
C ALA A 83 -12.10 16.53 -0.41
N GLN A 84 -13.31 17.02 -0.73
CA GLN A 84 -14.21 17.76 0.16
C GLN A 84 -15.53 17.04 0.43
N GLY A 85 -15.88 16.01 -0.36
CA GLY A 85 -17.12 15.25 -0.23
C GLY A 85 -17.16 14.39 1.03
N ASP A 86 -18.34 14.18 1.59
CA ASP A 86 -18.58 13.33 2.76
C ASP A 86 -18.24 11.86 2.47
N VAL A 87 -18.49 11.44 1.21
CA VAL A 87 -18.08 10.14 0.67
C VAL A 87 -17.07 10.36 -0.43
N VAL A 88 -15.94 9.67 -0.34
CA VAL A 88 -14.90 9.73 -1.36
C VAL A 88 -14.84 8.40 -2.10
N ILE A 89 -14.85 8.47 -3.42
CA ILE A 89 -14.83 7.29 -4.29
C ILE A 89 -13.58 7.34 -5.17
N THR A 90 -12.80 6.28 -5.16
CA THR A 90 -11.67 6.11 -6.09
C THR A 90 -12.07 5.20 -7.22
N MET A 91 -11.61 5.48 -8.44
CA MET A 91 -11.77 4.61 -9.59
C MET A 91 -10.64 4.79 -10.60
N ASP A 92 -10.38 3.75 -11.40
CA ASP A 92 -9.34 3.80 -12.43
C ASP A 92 -9.87 4.51 -13.69
N ALA A 93 -8.98 5.19 -14.44
CA ALA A 93 -9.34 5.95 -15.63
C ALA A 93 -9.60 5.08 -16.88
N ASP A 94 -9.36 3.77 -16.82
CA ASP A 94 -9.32 2.85 -17.97
C ASP A 94 -10.69 2.27 -18.39
N LEU A 95 -11.80 2.82 -17.87
CA LEU A 95 -13.19 2.42 -18.12
C LEU A 95 -13.54 0.97 -17.75
N GLN A 96 -12.66 0.28 -17.00
CA GLN A 96 -12.95 -1.08 -16.53
C GLN A 96 -13.92 -1.10 -15.35
N ASP A 97 -13.90 -0.06 -14.51
CA ASP A 97 -14.80 0.12 -13.39
C ASP A 97 -16.04 0.93 -13.83
N SER A 98 -17.23 0.50 -13.39
CA SER A 98 -18.48 1.16 -13.76
C SER A 98 -18.85 2.28 -12.78
N PRO A 99 -18.97 3.54 -13.21
CA PRO A 99 -19.56 4.61 -12.41
C PRO A 99 -20.99 4.34 -11.93
N ASP A 100 -21.74 3.46 -12.61
CA ASP A 100 -23.10 3.09 -12.20
C ASP A 100 -23.15 2.38 -10.83
N GLU A 101 -22.01 1.96 -10.29
CA GLU A 101 -21.89 1.39 -8.94
C GLU A 101 -21.84 2.45 -7.83
N ILE A 102 -21.62 3.73 -8.19
CA ILE A 102 -21.46 4.85 -7.23
C ILE A 102 -22.66 5.00 -6.29
N PRO A 103 -23.92 4.99 -6.75
CA PRO A 103 -25.07 5.22 -5.86
C PRO A 103 -25.15 4.18 -4.75
N GLU A 104 -24.93 2.93 -5.07
CA GLU A 104 -24.97 1.85 -4.07
C GLU A 104 -23.78 1.90 -3.11
N LEU A 105 -22.59 2.24 -3.60
CA LEU A 105 -21.42 2.46 -2.73
C LEU A 105 -21.66 3.62 -1.78
N TYR A 106 -22.27 4.72 -2.26
CA TYR A 106 -22.66 5.85 -1.44
C TYR A 106 -23.65 5.43 -0.35
N ARG A 107 -24.70 4.68 -0.71
CA ARG A 107 -25.69 4.15 0.21
C ARG A 107 -25.04 3.30 1.32
N MET A 108 -24.14 2.41 0.97
CA MET A 108 -23.43 1.56 1.95
C MET A 108 -22.62 2.39 2.96
N ILE A 109 -21.98 3.47 2.53
CA ILE A 109 -21.24 4.37 3.45
C ILE A 109 -22.22 5.18 4.33
N THR A 110 -23.27 5.76 3.74
CA THR A 110 -24.13 6.72 4.43
C THR A 110 -25.20 6.06 5.27
N GLU A 111 -25.88 5.02 4.77
CA GLU A 111 -26.99 4.34 5.44
C GLU A 111 -26.50 3.13 6.25
N GLU A 112 -25.70 2.25 5.65
CA GLU A 112 -25.18 1.06 6.33
C GLU A 112 -23.98 1.36 7.24
N LYS A 113 -23.48 2.61 7.21
CA LYS A 113 -22.41 3.11 8.09
C LYS A 113 -21.08 2.35 7.96
N TYR A 114 -20.75 1.87 6.77
CA TYR A 114 -19.40 1.37 6.52
C TYR A 114 -18.40 2.52 6.54
N ASP A 115 -17.20 2.24 7.04
CA ASP A 115 -16.07 3.18 6.97
C ASP A 115 -15.43 3.14 5.58
N LEU A 116 -15.37 1.94 5.00
CA LEU A 116 -14.79 1.67 3.69
C LEU A 116 -15.54 0.51 3.02
N VAL A 117 -15.83 0.65 1.73
CA VAL A 117 -16.37 -0.43 0.88
C VAL A 117 -15.43 -0.64 -0.30
N SER A 118 -14.94 -1.87 -0.49
CA SER A 118 -14.11 -2.25 -1.63
C SER A 118 -14.95 -2.95 -2.69
N GLY A 119 -14.74 -2.62 -3.97
CA GLY A 119 -15.30 -3.41 -5.05
C GLY A 119 -14.70 -4.82 -5.11
N TRP A 120 -15.50 -5.80 -5.48
CA TRP A 120 -15.06 -7.16 -5.78
C TRP A 120 -15.40 -7.54 -7.22
N LYS A 121 -14.36 -7.66 -8.05
CA LYS A 121 -14.46 -8.08 -9.44
C LYS A 121 -14.59 -9.61 -9.51
N GLN A 122 -15.81 -10.14 -9.31
CA GLN A 122 -16.08 -11.57 -9.27
C GLN A 122 -15.81 -12.26 -10.61
N LYS A 123 -16.20 -11.61 -11.72
CA LYS A 123 -15.88 -12.06 -13.09
C LYS A 123 -14.81 -11.14 -13.67
N ARG A 124 -13.62 -11.68 -13.91
CA ARG A 124 -12.52 -10.96 -14.57
C ARG A 124 -12.39 -11.47 -16.00
N TYR A 125 -12.37 -10.54 -16.96
CA TYR A 125 -12.17 -10.85 -18.39
C TYR A 125 -10.68 -10.97 -18.76
N ASP A 126 -9.79 -10.98 -17.78
CA ASP A 126 -8.34 -11.14 -17.95
C ASP A 126 -7.91 -12.61 -18.15
N ASN A 127 -6.74 -12.82 -18.80
CA ASN A 127 -6.20 -14.13 -19.12
C ASN A 127 -6.02 -15.01 -17.86
N GLN A 128 -6.69 -16.19 -17.82
CA GLN A 128 -6.89 -16.99 -16.61
C GLN A 128 -5.59 -17.55 -15.99
N LEU A 129 -4.61 -17.95 -16.79
CA LEU A 129 -3.43 -18.67 -16.31
C LEU A 129 -2.31 -17.77 -15.78
N THR A 130 -2.08 -16.62 -16.39
CA THR A 130 -0.95 -15.75 -16.03
C THR A 130 -1.29 -14.71 -14.96
N LYS A 131 -2.57 -14.37 -14.76
CA LYS A 131 -3.00 -13.32 -13.82
C LYS A 131 -3.85 -13.84 -12.65
N ASN A 132 -4.68 -14.87 -12.83
CA ASN A 132 -5.64 -15.27 -11.80
C ASN A 132 -5.03 -16.12 -10.67
N ILE A 133 -4.08 -17.04 -10.95
CA ILE A 133 -3.45 -17.88 -9.92
C ILE A 133 -2.55 -17.02 -9.01
N PRO A 134 -1.62 -16.18 -9.52
CA PRO A 134 -0.84 -15.29 -8.68
C PRO A 134 -1.70 -14.31 -7.85
N SER A 135 -2.79 -13.79 -8.44
CA SER A 135 -3.70 -12.88 -7.73
C SER A 135 -4.46 -13.58 -6.59
N LYS A 136 -4.90 -14.84 -6.78
CA LYS A 136 -5.57 -15.62 -5.72
C LYS A 136 -4.61 -15.92 -4.55
N LEU A 137 -3.38 -16.33 -4.85
CA LEU A 137 -2.36 -16.58 -3.84
C LEU A 137 -2.01 -15.31 -3.08
N PHE A 138 -1.80 -14.20 -3.79
CA PHE A 138 -1.55 -12.89 -3.19
C PHE A 138 -2.69 -12.47 -2.26
N ASN A 139 -3.94 -12.54 -2.70
CA ASN A 139 -5.09 -12.18 -1.88
C ASN A 139 -5.26 -13.10 -0.66
N ALA A 140 -4.93 -14.40 -0.77
CA ALA A 140 -4.94 -15.33 0.36
C ALA A 140 -3.88 -14.96 1.41
N THR A 141 -2.66 -14.67 0.97
CA THR A 141 -1.56 -14.24 1.85
C THR A 141 -1.88 -12.87 2.47
N ALA A 142 -2.40 -11.93 1.68
CA ALA A 142 -2.81 -10.61 2.17
C ALA A 142 -3.90 -10.73 3.24
N ARG A 143 -4.91 -11.58 3.05
CA ARG A 143 -5.94 -11.85 4.08
C ARG A 143 -5.35 -12.40 5.37
N TRP A 144 -4.42 -13.35 5.25
CA TRP A 144 -3.76 -13.94 6.42
C TRP A 144 -2.94 -12.91 7.20
N VAL A 145 -2.16 -12.09 6.49
CA VAL A 145 -1.30 -11.05 7.10
C VAL A 145 -2.11 -9.89 7.67
N THR A 146 -3.13 -9.42 6.94
CA THR A 146 -3.91 -8.22 7.33
C THR A 146 -5.09 -8.55 8.25
N GLY A 147 -5.53 -9.81 8.27
CA GLY A 147 -6.73 -10.23 8.98
C GLY A 147 -8.02 -9.57 8.45
N ILE A 148 -8.04 -9.14 7.18
CA ILE A 148 -9.20 -8.54 6.50
C ILE A 148 -9.79 -9.55 5.52
N LYS A 149 -11.10 -9.78 5.63
CA LYS A 149 -11.81 -10.78 4.80
C LYS A 149 -12.31 -10.19 3.48
N LEU A 150 -11.45 -9.55 2.69
CA LEU A 150 -11.78 -9.10 1.35
C LEU A 150 -11.34 -10.13 0.30
N HIS A 151 -12.17 -10.33 -0.73
CA HIS A 151 -11.85 -11.19 -1.88
C HIS A 151 -10.91 -10.51 -2.86
N ASP A 152 -11.05 -9.18 -3.02
CA ASP A 152 -10.24 -8.37 -3.93
C ASP A 152 -9.67 -7.12 -3.26
N MET A 153 -8.45 -7.18 -2.78
CA MET A 153 -7.75 -6.03 -2.21
C MET A 153 -7.30 -5.01 -3.28
N ASN A 154 -7.13 -5.47 -4.53
CA ASN A 154 -6.56 -4.66 -5.61
C ASN A 154 -7.60 -3.91 -6.44
N CYS A 155 -8.90 -4.02 -6.14
CA CYS A 155 -9.92 -3.29 -6.87
C CYS A 155 -9.67 -1.77 -6.79
N GLY A 156 -9.70 -1.08 -7.95
CA GLY A 156 -9.55 0.39 -8.02
C GLY A 156 -10.77 1.11 -7.47
N LEU A 157 -11.94 0.54 -7.70
CA LEU A 157 -13.21 1.10 -7.25
C LEU A 157 -13.42 0.83 -5.76
N LYS A 158 -13.35 1.89 -4.97
CA LYS A 158 -13.59 1.85 -3.52
C LYS A 158 -14.30 3.12 -3.09
N ALA A 159 -15.15 3.00 -2.07
CA ALA A 159 -15.77 4.14 -1.40
C ALA A 159 -15.28 4.25 0.05
N TYR A 160 -15.13 5.46 0.51
CA TYR A 160 -14.60 5.79 1.84
C TYR A 160 -15.44 6.89 2.48
N ARG A 161 -15.63 6.82 3.78
CA ARG A 161 -16.02 7.98 4.56
C ARG A 161 -14.85 8.98 4.57
N GLN A 162 -15.12 10.28 4.52
CA GLN A 162 -14.10 11.32 4.48
C GLN A 162 -13.06 11.18 5.61
N ASP A 163 -13.50 10.87 6.83
CA ASP A 163 -12.61 10.69 7.98
C ASP A 163 -11.54 9.62 7.73
N VAL A 164 -11.88 8.55 6.99
CA VAL A 164 -10.92 7.47 6.70
C VAL A 164 -9.75 8.01 5.91
N ILE A 165 -10.03 8.72 4.81
CA ILE A 165 -8.99 9.22 3.91
C ILE A 165 -8.12 10.31 4.54
N LYS A 166 -8.68 11.09 5.48
CA LYS A 166 -7.95 12.15 6.19
C LYS A 166 -7.04 11.61 7.31
N ASN A 167 -7.24 10.36 7.74
CA ASN A 167 -6.49 9.72 8.82
C ASN A 167 -5.55 8.58 8.37
N ILE A 168 -5.41 8.34 7.07
CA ILE A 168 -4.48 7.36 6.52
C ILE A 168 -3.38 8.03 5.70
N GLU A 169 -2.16 7.55 5.85
CA GLU A 169 -1.03 7.97 5.01
C GLU A 169 -0.77 6.93 3.92
N LEU A 170 -0.68 7.40 2.66
CA LEU A 170 -0.31 6.59 1.51
C LEU A 170 1.10 6.93 1.04
N PHE A 171 1.96 5.92 0.99
CA PHE A 171 3.32 6.04 0.46
C PHE A 171 3.68 4.77 -0.31
N SER A 172 4.71 4.84 -1.18
CA SER A 172 5.14 3.71 -2.00
C SER A 172 3.96 3.04 -2.74
N GLU A 173 3.83 1.72 -2.71
CA GLU A 173 2.75 0.96 -3.36
C GLU A 173 1.54 0.64 -2.43
N MET A 174 1.34 1.47 -1.38
CA MET A 174 0.34 1.22 -0.32
C MET A 174 -1.12 1.35 -0.77
N HIS A 175 -1.39 1.85 -1.98
CA HIS A 175 -2.76 1.97 -2.51
C HIS A 175 -3.55 0.65 -2.50
N ARG A 176 -2.87 -0.50 -2.56
CA ARG A 176 -3.50 -1.83 -2.49
C ARG A 176 -3.98 -2.19 -1.09
N TYR A 177 -3.36 -1.59 -0.10
CA TYR A 177 -3.55 -1.90 1.31
C TYR A 177 -4.33 -0.85 2.08
N ILE A 178 -5.00 0.07 1.37
CA ILE A 178 -5.85 1.09 2.00
C ILE A 178 -6.84 0.49 3.01
N PRO A 179 -7.53 -0.65 2.75
CA PRO A 179 -8.38 -1.27 3.75
C PRO A 179 -7.65 -1.64 5.05
N TYR A 180 -6.40 -2.07 4.91
CA TYR A 180 -5.55 -2.41 6.05
C TYR A 180 -5.08 -1.17 6.82
N LEU A 181 -4.69 -0.10 6.12
CA LEU A 181 -4.34 1.17 6.72
C LEU A 181 -5.53 1.77 7.48
N ALA A 182 -6.73 1.71 6.89
CA ALA A 182 -7.97 2.13 7.53
C ALA A 182 -8.25 1.34 8.82
N LYS A 183 -8.14 -0.01 8.78
CA LYS A 183 -8.30 -0.85 9.97
C LYS A 183 -7.32 -0.48 11.09
N ASN A 184 -6.06 -0.21 10.75
CA ASN A 184 -5.03 0.18 11.71
C ASN A 184 -5.25 1.58 12.30
N ALA A 185 -5.90 2.47 11.54
CA ALA A 185 -6.34 3.78 12.00
C ALA A 185 -7.61 3.72 12.87
N GLY A 186 -8.18 2.51 13.09
CA GLY A 186 -9.36 2.30 13.93
C GLY A 186 -10.68 2.18 13.17
N PHE A 187 -10.69 2.28 11.83
CA PHE A 187 -11.86 2.12 10.99
C PHE A 187 -12.09 0.64 10.67
N THR A 188 -12.98 0.00 11.42
CA THR A 188 -13.15 -1.46 11.39
C THR A 188 -14.32 -1.96 10.57
N ARG A 189 -15.28 -1.08 10.21
CA ARG A 189 -16.44 -1.44 9.41
C ARG A 189 -16.10 -1.42 7.92
N ILE A 190 -15.38 -2.46 7.47
CA ILE A 190 -14.93 -2.61 6.09
C ILE A 190 -15.84 -3.61 5.39
N GLY A 191 -16.50 -3.15 4.32
CA GLY A 191 -17.39 -3.95 3.48
C GLY A 191 -16.81 -4.27 2.11
N GLU A 192 -17.48 -5.16 1.40
CA GLU A 192 -17.16 -5.51 0.02
C GLU A 192 -18.45 -5.58 -0.81
N LYS A 193 -18.41 -5.06 -2.03
CA LYS A 193 -19.53 -5.11 -2.98
C LYS A 193 -19.07 -5.77 -4.27
N VAL A 194 -19.84 -6.72 -4.77
CA VAL A 194 -19.63 -7.25 -6.14
C VAL A 194 -19.91 -6.14 -7.14
N VAL A 195 -18.93 -5.82 -7.97
CA VAL A 195 -18.99 -4.76 -8.96
C VAL A 195 -18.83 -5.30 -10.37
N GLN A 196 -19.46 -4.63 -11.32
CA GLN A 196 -19.29 -4.95 -12.73
C GLN A 196 -17.89 -4.58 -13.19
N HIS A 197 -17.25 -5.50 -13.90
CA HIS A 197 -15.95 -5.27 -14.52
C HIS A 197 -16.10 -5.38 -16.02
N ARG A 198 -15.64 -4.36 -16.76
CA ARG A 198 -15.67 -4.32 -18.22
C ARG A 198 -14.31 -4.67 -18.80
N LYS A 199 -14.31 -5.10 -20.06
CA LYS A 199 -13.07 -5.27 -20.81
C LYS A 199 -12.47 -3.89 -21.09
N ARG A 200 -11.15 -3.76 -20.97
CA ARG A 200 -10.45 -2.52 -21.31
C ARG A 200 -10.69 -2.16 -22.78
N GLU A 201 -11.09 -0.92 -23.03
CA GLU A 201 -11.37 -0.42 -24.40
C GLU A 201 -10.18 0.36 -24.96
N PHE A 202 -9.41 1.06 -24.12
CA PHE A 202 -8.28 1.89 -24.54
C PHE A 202 -6.99 1.51 -23.80
N GLY A 203 -5.83 1.76 -24.46
CA GLY A 203 -4.50 1.59 -23.89
C GLY A 203 -4.02 0.15 -23.71
N GLU A 204 -2.75 -0.02 -23.32
CA GLU A 204 -2.11 -1.32 -23.11
C GLU A 204 -1.93 -1.63 -21.61
N SER A 205 -2.03 -2.91 -21.25
CA SER A 205 -1.83 -3.38 -19.88
C SER A 205 -0.34 -3.41 -19.52
N LYS A 206 0.10 -2.56 -18.60
CA LYS A 206 1.49 -2.48 -18.11
C LYS A 206 1.81 -3.53 -17.02
N PHE A 207 1.23 -4.74 -17.10
CA PHE A 207 1.42 -5.80 -16.12
C PHE A 207 2.69 -6.62 -16.40
N GLY A 208 3.67 -6.61 -15.49
CA GLY A 208 4.88 -7.44 -15.52
C GLY A 208 5.07 -8.29 -14.27
N ILE A 209 5.94 -9.33 -14.34
CA ILE A 209 6.30 -10.25 -13.23
C ILE A 209 6.87 -9.48 -12.03
N ASN A 210 7.61 -8.41 -12.27
CA ASN A 210 8.19 -7.55 -11.23
C ASN A 210 7.14 -7.01 -10.23
N ARG A 211 5.91 -6.79 -10.69
CA ARG A 211 4.81 -6.31 -9.84
C ARG A 211 4.38 -7.36 -8.79
N PHE A 212 4.54 -8.65 -9.11
CA PHE A 212 4.22 -9.72 -8.18
C PHE A 212 5.25 -9.80 -7.06
N VAL A 213 6.54 -9.76 -7.41
CA VAL A 213 7.64 -9.71 -6.42
C VAL A 213 7.52 -8.49 -5.53
N ASN A 214 7.33 -7.31 -6.12
CA ASN A 214 7.13 -6.08 -5.37
C ASN A 214 5.92 -6.17 -4.43
N GLY A 215 4.80 -6.77 -4.87
CA GLY A 215 3.63 -6.96 -4.03
C GLY A 215 3.89 -7.81 -2.78
N TYR A 216 4.73 -8.85 -2.87
CA TYR A 216 5.13 -9.62 -1.69
C TYR A 216 6.08 -8.86 -0.77
N LEU A 217 7.04 -8.12 -1.33
CA LEU A 217 7.93 -7.26 -0.54
C LEU A 217 7.14 -6.17 0.19
N ASP A 218 6.16 -5.56 -0.49
CA ASP A 218 5.25 -4.59 0.10
C ASP A 218 4.44 -5.20 1.25
N LEU A 219 3.95 -6.44 1.08
CA LEU A 219 3.21 -7.15 2.12
C LEU A 219 4.07 -7.45 3.34
N MET A 220 5.32 -7.88 3.14
CA MET A 220 6.29 -8.07 4.22
C MET A 220 6.60 -6.74 4.94
N THR A 221 6.80 -5.69 4.17
CA THR A 221 7.04 -4.33 4.69
C THR A 221 5.85 -3.86 5.53
N LEU A 222 4.63 -4.05 5.04
CA LEU A 222 3.41 -3.71 5.78
C LEU A 222 3.28 -4.49 7.09
N TRP A 223 3.49 -5.80 7.03
CA TRP A 223 3.45 -6.63 8.22
C TRP A 223 4.47 -6.16 9.26
N PHE A 224 5.69 -5.88 8.81
CA PHE A 224 6.76 -5.38 9.67
C PHE A 224 6.42 -4.01 10.25
N LEU A 225 6.04 -3.04 9.39
CA LEU A 225 5.71 -1.68 9.81
C LEU A 225 4.50 -1.63 10.74
N ASN A 226 3.49 -2.47 10.51
CA ASN A 226 2.33 -2.53 11.38
C ASN A 226 2.66 -3.08 12.76
N LYS A 227 3.43 -4.17 12.80
CA LYS A 227 3.74 -4.86 14.06
C LYS A 227 4.86 -4.17 14.83
N PHE A 228 5.87 -3.66 14.11
CA PHE A 228 7.11 -3.15 14.68
C PHE A 228 7.44 -1.72 14.25
N GLY A 229 6.67 -1.12 13.33
CA GLY A 229 6.97 0.20 12.76
C GLY A 229 6.96 1.34 13.77
N LYS A 230 6.27 1.18 14.90
CA LYS A 230 6.31 2.13 16.02
C LYS A 230 7.40 1.80 17.04
N GLN A 231 7.90 0.57 17.04
CA GLN A 231 8.86 0.03 18.01
C GLN A 231 9.79 -1.00 17.35
N PRO A 232 10.62 -0.64 16.36
CA PRO A 232 11.53 -1.55 15.66
C PRO A 232 12.54 -2.19 16.63
N MET A 233 12.85 -1.51 17.74
CA MET A 233 13.69 -2.04 18.79
C MET A 233 13.15 -3.35 19.39
N HIS A 234 11.82 -3.54 19.46
CA HIS A 234 11.22 -4.78 19.97
C HIS A 234 11.51 -5.99 19.09
N PHE A 235 11.66 -5.80 17.78
CA PHE A 235 11.98 -6.89 16.84
C PHE A 235 13.49 -7.12 16.76
N PHE A 236 14.22 -6.11 16.33
CA PHE A 236 15.66 -6.22 16.10
C PHE A 236 16.45 -6.34 17.41
N GLY A 237 16.03 -5.60 18.44
CA GLY A 237 16.67 -5.64 19.74
C GLY A 237 16.50 -6.99 20.45
N LEU A 238 15.29 -7.60 20.37
CA LEU A 238 15.07 -8.93 20.95
C LEU A 238 15.92 -9.99 20.24
N ILE A 239 15.84 -10.07 18.91
CA ILE A 239 16.61 -11.04 18.12
C ILE A 239 18.11 -10.82 18.34
N GLY A 240 18.56 -9.56 18.29
CA GLY A 240 19.96 -9.20 18.50
C GLY A 240 20.47 -9.60 19.87
N SER A 241 19.68 -9.35 20.94
CA SER A 241 20.04 -9.75 22.31
C SER A 241 20.12 -11.27 22.46
N VAL A 242 19.15 -12.01 21.90
CA VAL A 242 19.16 -13.48 21.94
C VAL A 242 20.38 -14.04 21.20
N MET A 243 20.68 -13.54 20.00
CA MET A 243 21.87 -13.96 19.26
C MET A 243 23.16 -13.64 20.01
N PHE A 244 23.25 -12.45 20.60
CA PHE A 244 24.42 -12.08 21.41
C PHE A 244 24.62 -13.03 22.57
N ILE A 245 23.56 -13.34 23.33
CA ILE A 245 23.61 -14.25 24.48
C ILE A 245 24.00 -15.65 24.03
N LEU A 246 23.44 -16.19 22.97
CA LEU A 246 23.76 -17.52 22.43
C LEU A 246 25.24 -17.60 22.02
N GLY A 247 25.72 -16.62 21.26
CA GLY A 247 27.11 -16.57 20.85
C GLY A 247 28.07 -16.41 22.06
N PHE A 248 27.69 -15.63 23.07
CA PHE A 248 28.45 -15.47 24.30
C PHE A 248 28.55 -16.78 25.12
N ILE A 249 27.43 -17.50 25.21
CA ILE A 249 27.41 -18.83 25.86
C ILE A 249 28.33 -19.80 25.11
N ASP A 250 28.27 -19.84 23.78
CA ASP A 250 29.11 -20.71 22.95
C ASP A 250 30.59 -20.40 23.17
N VAL A 251 31.01 -19.15 23.18
CA VAL A 251 32.39 -18.74 23.46
C VAL A 251 32.83 -19.16 24.89
N ILE A 252 31.95 -19.00 25.88
CA ILE A 252 32.23 -19.43 27.28
C ILE A 252 32.40 -20.94 27.35
N VAL A 253 31.52 -21.72 26.70
CA VAL A 253 31.57 -23.18 26.69
C VAL A 253 32.88 -23.66 26.08
N VAL A 254 33.27 -23.13 24.91
CA VAL A 254 34.54 -23.48 24.26
C VAL A 254 35.73 -23.12 25.15
N GLY A 255 35.71 -21.95 25.79
CA GLY A 255 36.74 -21.53 26.74
C GLY A 255 36.85 -22.45 27.95
N ALA A 256 35.70 -22.80 28.53
CA ALA A 256 35.63 -23.71 29.67
C ALA A 256 36.12 -25.12 29.31
N MET A 257 35.75 -25.64 28.16
CA MET A 257 36.25 -26.94 27.68
C MET A 257 37.77 -26.93 27.51
N LYS A 258 38.35 -25.83 27.03
CA LYS A 258 39.81 -25.70 26.92
C LYS A 258 40.48 -25.64 28.28
N LEU A 259 39.95 -24.88 29.25
CA LEU A 259 40.47 -24.80 30.61
C LEU A 259 40.41 -26.16 31.32
N TYR A 260 39.30 -26.88 31.12
CA TYR A 260 39.14 -28.24 31.65
C TYR A 260 40.19 -29.20 31.10
N ALA A 261 40.42 -29.19 29.78
CA ALA A 261 41.43 -30.01 29.13
C ALA A 261 42.85 -29.71 29.59
N LEU A 262 43.18 -28.43 29.83
CA LEU A 262 44.46 -28.01 30.38
C LEU A 262 44.65 -28.50 31.84
N ALA A 263 43.61 -28.40 32.65
CA ALA A 263 43.65 -28.85 34.04
C ALA A 263 43.86 -30.37 34.19
N HIS A 264 43.39 -31.14 33.21
CA HIS A 264 43.51 -32.61 33.20
C HIS A 264 44.64 -33.13 32.28
N HIS A 265 45.52 -32.23 31.84
CA HIS A 265 46.67 -32.57 30.96
C HIS A 265 46.29 -33.35 29.68
N THR A 266 45.07 -33.12 29.16
CA THR A 266 44.59 -33.72 27.93
C THR A 266 44.92 -32.81 26.75
N SER A 267 45.24 -33.43 25.56
CA SER A 267 45.45 -32.66 24.36
C SER A 267 44.14 -32.07 23.86
N ALA A 268 44.09 -30.75 23.73
CA ALA A 268 42.91 -30.04 23.15
C ALA A 268 43.39 -29.05 22.09
N MET A 269 42.61 -28.93 21.04
CA MET A 269 42.82 -27.93 19.96
C MET A 269 42.94 -26.52 20.55
N LEU A 270 43.62 -25.62 19.83
CA LEU A 270 43.61 -24.20 20.17
C LEU A 270 42.16 -23.67 20.08
N VAL A 271 41.78 -22.77 20.98
CA VAL A 271 40.43 -22.14 20.93
C VAL A 271 40.19 -21.51 19.56
N ALA A 272 41.21 -20.85 19.00
CA ALA A 272 41.14 -20.22 17.69
C ALA A 272 41.00 -21.20 16.50
N ASP A 273 41.35 -22.48 16.68
CA ASP A 273 41.20 -23.50 15.62
C ASP A 273 39.83 -24.21 15.72
N THR A 274 39.02 -23.85 16.70
CA THR A 274 37.71 -24.47 16.91
C THR A 274 36.64 -23.73 16.07
N PRO A 275 35.95 -24.38 15.16
CA PRO A 275 34.91 -23.72 14.32
C PRO A 275 33.79 -23.07 15.16
N TYR A 276 33.44 -23.68 16.29
CA TYR A 276 32.41 -23.15 17.20
C TYR A 276 32.79 -21.80 17.79
N PHE A 277 34.08 -21.58 18.14
CA PHE A 277 34.53 -20.28 18.62
C PHE A 277 34.29 -19.15 17.61
N HIS A 278 34.61 -19.39 16.35
CA HIS A 278 34.33 -18.42 15.27
C HIS A 278 32.85 -18.21 15.03
N LEU A 279 32.05 -19.28 15.13
CA LEU A 279 30.60 -19.19 15.01
C LEU A 279 30.01 -18.37 16.17
N GLY A 280 30.48 -18.58 17.40
CA GLY A 280 30.05 -17.81 18.57
C GLY A 280 30.35 -16.31 18.42
N ILE A 281 31.57 -15.96 18.01
CA ILE A 281 31.94 -14.55 17.78
C ILE A 281 31.10 -13.94 16.66
N LEU A 282 30.94 -14.64 15.53
CA LEU A 282 30.14 -14.17 14.42
C LEU A 282 28.69 -13.90 14.87
N THR A 283 28.11 -14.82 15.63
CA THR A 283 26.76 -14.69 16.16
C THR A 283 26.61 -13.50 17.11
N MET A 284 27.61 -13.26 17.98
CA MET A 284 27.65 -12.08 18.86
C MET A 284 27.69 -10.77 18.04
N VAL A 285 28.59 -10.70 17.03
CA VAL A 285 28.72 -9.50 16.18
C VAL A 285 27.43 -9.22 15.44
N LEU A 286 26.81 -10.25 14.81
CA LEU A 286 25.52 -10.11 14.15
C LEU A 286 24.42 -9.68 15.12
N GLY A 287 24.43 -10.21 16.36
CA GLY A 287 23.51 -9.80 17.41
C GLY A 287 23.65 -8.32 17.77
N CYS A 288 24.86 -7.82 17.94
CA CYS A 288 25.12 -6.39 18.14
C CYS A 288 24.65 -5.54 16.97
N MET A 289 24.92 -5.97 15.73
CA MET A 289 24.50 -5.24 14.52
C MET A 289 22.98 -5.12 14.44
N LEU A 290 22.25 -6.21 14.72
CA LEU A 290 20.77 -6.18 14.73
C LEU A 290 20.24 -5.27 15.84
N PHE A 291 20.82 -5.31 17.02
CA PHE A 291 20.44 -4.43 18.13
C PHE A 291 20.62 -2.96 17.76
N LEU A 292 21.76 -2.59 17.19
CA LEU A 292 22.03 -1.24 16.72
C LEU A 292 21.09 -0.82 15.58
N ALA A 293 20.78 -1.74 14.65
CA ALA A 293 19.82 -1.47 13.58
C ALA A 293 18.42 -1.16 14.14
N GLY A 294 17.99 -1.89 15.17
CA GLY A 294 16.72 -1.61 15.87
C GLY A 294 16.70 -0.23 16.51
N PHE A 295 17.78 0.13 17.18
CA PHE A 295 17.93 1.44 17.83
C PHE A 295 17.94 2.59 16.81
N LEU A 296 18.70 2.45 15.73
CA LEU A 296 18.71 3.43 14.63
C LEU A 296 17.35 3.57 13.97
N GLY A 297 16.64 2.44 13.73
CA GLY A 297 15.29 2.45 13.20
C GLY A 297 14.31 3.25 14.08
N GLU A 298 14.41 3.10 15.40
CA GLU A 298 13.61 3.86 16.36
C GLU A 298 13.89 5.38 16.26
N LEU A 299 15.17 5.78 16.18
CA LEU A 299 15.57 7.18 16.04
C LEU A 299 15.10 7.80 14.71
N ILE A 300 15.21 7.06 13.59
CA ILE A 300 14.78 7.53 12.28
C ILE A 300 13.27 7.77 12.26
N ILE A 301 12.49 6.86 12.85
CA ILE A 301 11.03 7.00 12.89
C ILE A 301 10.61 8.23 13.70
N ARG A 302 11.27 8.51 14.79
CA ARG A 302 10.99 9.70 15.61
C ARG A 302 11.27 11.02 14.90
N ASN A 303 12.21 11.03 13.96
CA ASN A 303 12.67 12.26 13.27
C ASN A 303 12.07 12.45 11.86
N SER A 304 11.25 11.55 11.34
CA SER A 304 10.75 11.68 9.96
C SER A 304 9.45 12.48 9.88
N SER A 305 9.54 13.79 9.57
CA SER A 305 8.39 14.69 9.36
C SER A 305 7.96 14.88 7.89
N GLU A 306 8.68 14.31 6.91
CA GLU A 306 8.48 14.65 5.48
C GLU A 306 8.27 13.43 4.56
N ARG A 307 7.28 12.56 4.84
CA ARG A 307 7.07 11.35 4.00
C ARG A 307 6.35 11.62 2.68
N ASN A 308 5.54 12.68 2.56
CA ASN A 308 4.60 12.89 1.45
C ASN A 308 4.80 14.22 0.72
N ASN A 309 6.03 14.60 0.41
CA ASN A 309 6.34 15.84 -0.33
C ASN A 309 6.40 15.55 -1.85
N TYR A 310 5.35 15.91 -2.59
CA TYR A 310 5.25 15.72 -4.04
C TYR A 310 5.34 17.05 -4.78
N LEU A 311 6.21 17.13 -5.80
CA LEU A 311 6.35 18.32 -6.63
C LEU A 311 5.17 18.43 -7.60
N ILE A 312 4.16 19.14 -7.21
CA ILE A 312 3.00 19.45 -8.06
C ILE A 312 3.42 20.54 -9.05
N ARG A 313 3.10 20.35 -10.33
CA ARG A 313 3.37 21.32 -11.39
C ARG A 313 2.24 22.34 -11.50
N GLU A 314 1.01 21.92 -11.41
CA GLU A 314 -0.18 22.74 -11.64
C GLU A 314 -1.40 22.13 -10.92
N LYS A 315 -2.29 22.98 -10.37
CA LYS A 315 -3.62 22.61 -9.83
C LYS A 315 -4.67 23.44 -10.57
N LEU A 316 -5.85 22.86 -10.84
CA LEU A 316 -6.98 23.50 -11.54
C LEU A 316 -8.23 23.46 -10.66
#